data_c49118100f549e72d325679b78d54999
#
_entry.id   c49118100f549e72d325679b78d54999
#
_cell.length_a   1.000
_cell.length_b   1.000
_cell.length_c   1.000
_cell.angle_alpha   90.00
_cell.angle_beta   90.00
_cell.angle_gamma   90.00
#
_symmetry.space_group_name_H-M   'P 1'
#
loop_
_entity.id
_entity.type
_entity.pdbx_description
1 polymer ?
#
loop_
_entity_poly.entity_id
_entity_poly.type
_entity_poly.pdbx_seq_one_letter_code
_entity_poly.pdbx_strand_id
1 'polypeptide(L)'
;MTPPGRPRALPLPLARSWPGTWLRACLGALCLSGWALATEPPPPLPALALDARHVSVSGLSSGGYMAVQFQVAHAASLSGAAVIAGGPYGCAAGSMTSAMFTCSCPYDTGEGAGPVGTLTSWVRGACLQLPATLLASRARLATEHNARHIDSPRALRRHRVWLYSGDADPVVFPGVVDALERFYVDMKVPQRRIKRVREPDAGHAMPTADTGECSVTRPPFINGCRFDGAGELLNWLHPTRGPRPQPGQAQDEALRPFDQRPHRQTGAFDGLDDSGWVYVPQACRAEGARCGLHVVFHGCEQGQSFRRRKGDGEPYGTRYVQGAGYNRWAEALGLVVLYPQVRASDGVASEFPHQYNPKGCWDFWGYSLPSSATSAFSGGPPYARQDAPQIRAVKSMVDALLSPRP
;
A
#
# COMPACT_ATOMS: atom_id res chain seq x y z
N MET A 1 -1.71 71.06 28.36
CA MET A 1 -0.66 70.02 28.50
C MET A 1 -0.10 69.78 27.11
N THR A 2 1.16 70.22 26.92
CA THR A 2 1.91 70.33 25.66
C THR A 2 2.40 68.98 25.14
N PRO A 3 2.46 68.75 23.80
CA PRO A 3 3.09 67.57 23.21
C PRO A 3 4.59 67.75 23.06
N PRO A 4 5.42 66.70 23.15
CA PRO A 4 6.88 66.79 22.96
C PRO A 4 7.32 66.65 21.51
N GLY A 5 8.41 67.35 21.24
CA GLY A 5 8.97 67.73 19.96
C GLY A 5 9.67 66.66 19.13
N ARG A 6 9.81 67.00 17.86
CA ARG A 6 10.60 66.29 16.84
C ARG A 6 12.10 66.51 17.03
N PRO A 7 12.98 65.54 16.79
CA PRO A 7 14.41 65.78 16.64
C PRO A 7 14.81 66.26 15.23
N ARG A 8 15.78 67.17 15.21
CA ARG A 8 16.39 67.85 14.06
C ARG A 8 17.27 66.91 13.25
N ALA A 9 17.24 67.13 11.92
CA ALA A 9 18.17 66.55 10.97
C ALA A 9 19.53 67.25 11.03
N LEU A 10 20.63 66.48 10.92
CA LEU A 10 22.00 66.95 10.73
C LEU A 10 22.41 66.81 9.24
N PRO A 11 23.23 67.71 8.73
CA PRO A 11 23.57 67.78 7.29
C PRO A 11 24.72 66.83 6.88
N LEU A 12 24.64 66.33 5.66
CA LEU A 12 25.64 65.53 4.97
C LEU A 12 26.83 66.36 4.52
N PRO A 13 28.10 65.90 4.57
CA PRO A 13 29.22 66.56 3.95
C PRO A 13 29.38 66.16 2.48
N LEU A 14 29.78 67.16 1.70
CA LEU A 14 30.03 67.18 0.26
C LEU A 14 31.15 66.22 -0.18
N ALA A 15 30.91 65.59 -1.32
CA ALA A 15 31.84 64.72 -2.03
C ALA A 15 33.00 65.55 -2.68
N ARG A 16 34.20 65.10 -2.43
CA ARG A 16 35.41 65.52 -3.22
C ARG A 16 35.63 64.50 -4.32
N SER A 17 35.63 64.99 -5.55
CA SER A 17 36.07 64.32 -6.77
C SER A 17 37.56 64.14 -6.85
N TRP A 18 38.04 62.95 -7.19
CA TRP A 18 39.38 62.70 -7.67
C TRP A 18 39.34 61.90 -8.99
N PRO A 19 40.19 62.23 -9.97
CA PRO A 19 40.11 61.60 -11.29
C PRO A 19 41.09 60.41 -11.41
N GLY A 20 40.64 59.44 -12.17
CA GLY A 20 41.51 58.68 -13.05
C GLY A 20 42.22 57.46 -12.54
N THR A 21 41.81 56.30 -12.99
CA THR A 21 42.66 55.45 -13.86
C THR A 21 41.87 54.19 -14.23
N TRP A 22 41.75 53.95 -15.53
CA TRP A 22 41.10 52.78 -16.10
C TRP A 22 42.00 51.55 -15.92
N LEU A 23 41.59 50.59 -15.03
CA LEU A 23 42.05 49.22 -15.09
C LEU A 23 40.86 48.34 -15.50
N ARG A 24 40.91 47.83 -16.72
CA ARG A 24 40.02 46.80 -17.21
C ARG A 24 40.31 45.51 -16.46
N ALA A 25 39.49 45.15 -15.44
CA ALA A 25 39.45 43.82 -14.86
C ALA A 25 38.38 43.03 -15.61
N CYS A 26 38.83 42.10 -16.45
CA CYS A 26 37.96 41.03 -17.00
C CYS A 26 37.55 40.12 -15.84
N LEU A 27 36.36 40.34 -15.27
CA LEU A 27 35.68 39.37 -14.43
C LEU A 27 35.07 38.33 -15.34
N GLY A 28 35.78 37.20 -15.47
CA GLY A 28 35.20 35.98 -16.04
C GLY A 28 34.02 35.54 -15.20
N ALA A 29 32.81 35.70 -15.72
CA ALA A 29 31.61 35.08 -15.18
C ALA A 29 31.73 33.56 -15.36
N LEU A 30 32.20 32.85 -14.32
CA LEU A 30 32.04 31.43 -14.19
C LEU A 30 30.52 31.16 -14.03
N CYS A 31 29.85 30.91 -15.14
CA CYS A 31 28.53 30.28 -15.14
C CYS A 31 28.69 28.88 -14.54
N LEU A 32 28.52 28.76 -13.23
CA LEU A 32 28.23 27.51 -12.58
C LEU A 32 26.83 27.10 -13.06
N SER A 33 26.74 26.47 -14.24
CA SER A 33 25.60 25.68 -14.63
C SER A 33 25.45 24.57 -13.60
N GLY A 34 24.62 24.80 -12.60
CA GLY A 34 24.15 23.78 -11.69
C GLY A 34 23.46 22.71 -12.54
N TRP A 35 24.18 21.67 -12.85
CA TRP A 35 23.57 20.44 -13.38
C TRP A 35 22.72 19.89 -12.26
N ALA A 36 21.40 20.11 -12.33
CA ALA A 36 20.47 19.31 -11.60
C ALA A 36 20.72 17.87 -12.07
N LEU A 37 21.35 17.07 -11.23
CA LEU A 37 21.46 15.63 -11.44
C LEU A 37 20.03 15.11 -11.48
N ALA A 38 19.47 14.98 -12.67
CA ALA A 38 18.25 14.23 -12.89
C ALA A 38 18.58 12.81 -12.40
N THR A 39 18.00 12.40 -11.29
CA THR A 39 18.14 11.04 -10.82
C THR A 39 17.60 10.13 -11.91
N GLU A 40 18.41 9.23 -12.42
CA GLU A 40 17.97 8.25 -13.41
C GLU A 40 16.72 7.51 -12.90
N PRO A 41 15.74 7.27 -13.77
CA PRO A 41 14.57 6.51 -13.38
C PRO A 41 14.99 5.11 -12.90
N PRO A 42 14.26 4.53 -11.93
CA PRO A 42 14.52 3.16 -11.52
C PRO A 42 14.49 2.19 -12.70
N PRO A 43 15.27 1.09 -12.67
CA PRO A 43 15.29 0.12 -13.75
C PRO A 43 13.93 -0.58 -13.90
N PRO A 44 13.63 -1.17 -15.09
CA PRO A 44 12.45 -2.00 -15.25
C PRO A 44 12.54 -3.27 -14.38
N LEU A 45 11.37 -3.90 -14.11
CA LEU A 45 11.34 -5.21 -13.47
C LEU A 45 12.11 -6.25 -14.31
N PRO A 46 12.98 -7.07 -13.69
CA PRO A 46 13.66 -8.14 -14.40
C PRO A 46 12.72 -9.29 -14.74
N ALA A 47 12.91 -9.93 -15.88
CA ALA A 47 12.31 -11.22 -16.17
C ALA A 47 13.09 -12.33 -15.43
N LEU A 48 12.43 -13.05 -14.54
CA LEU A 48 13.08 -14.02 -13.64
C LEU A 48 12.66 -15.47 -13.87
N ALA A 49 11.70 -15.74 -14.76
CA ALA A 49 11.14 -17.07 -15.03
C ALA A 49 10.67 -17.79 -13.74
N LEU A 50 9.97 -17.06 -12.86
CA LEU A 50 9.51 -17.60 -11.57
C LEU A 50 8.45 -18.70 -11.77
N ASP A 51 8.30 -19.57 -10.76
CA ASP A 51 7.30 -20.64 -10.82
C ASP A 51 5.87 -20.07 -10.65
N ALA A 52 5.15 -20.00 -11.76
CA ALA A 52 3.78 -19.50 -11.82
C ALA A 52 2.77 -20.26 -10.91
N ARG A 53 3.13 -21.46 -10.43
CA ARG A 53 2.29 -22.26 -9.50
C ARG A 53 2.42 -21.78 -8.05
N HIS A 54 3.46 -21.01 -7.76
CA HIS A 54 3.79 -20.51 -6.41
C HIS A 54 3.73 -18.98 -6.37
N VAL A 55 2.60 -18.42 -6.82
CA VAL A 55 2.32 -16.98 -6.72
C VAL A 55 1.27 -16.74 -5.63
N SER A 56 1.58 -15.89 -4.67
CA SER A 56 0.68 -15.54 -3.58
C SER A 56 0.70 -14.04 -3.29
N VAL A 57 -0.27 -13.56 -2.55
CA VAL A 57 -0.39 -12.14 -2.20
C VAL A 57 -0.67 -11.94 -0.72
N SER A 58 -0.27 -10.81 -0.17
CA SER A 58 -0.70 -10.38 1.15
C SER A 58 -0.83 -8.86 1.25
N GLY A 59 -1.50 -8.39 2.29
CA GLY A 59 -1.53 -6.97 2.57
C GLY A 59 -2.13 -6.62 3.92
N LEU A 60 -1.83 -5.39 4.35
CA LEU A 60 -2.34 -4.78 5.57
C LEU A 60 -3.39 -3.72 5.23
N SER A 61 -4.52 -3.68 5.96
CA SER A 61 -5.51 -2.60 5.84
C SER A 61 -6.04 -2.46 4.41
N SER A 62 -5.93 -1.30 3.76
CA SER A 62 -6.28 -1.13 2.33
C SER A 62 -5.52 -2.12 1.44
N GLY A 63 -4.27 -2.46 1.77
CA GLY A 63 -3.51 -3.52 1.11
C GLY A 63 -4.12 -4.89 1.32
N GLY A 64 -4.74 -5.15 2.48
CA GLY A 64 -5.50 -6.38 2.74
C GLY A 64 -6.73 -6.49 1.84
N TYR A 65 -7.46 -5.38 1.65
CA TYR A 65 -8.56 -5.32 0.68
C TYR A 65 -8.07 -5.55 -0.75
N MET A 66 -6.95 -4.92 -1.14
CA MET A 66 -6.34 -5.14 -2.45
C MET A 66 -5.92 -6.60 -2.64
N ALA A 67 -5.34 -7.24 -1.62
CA ALA A 67 -4.96 -8.66 -1.68
C ALA A 67 -6.16 -9.56 -1.96
N VAL A 68 -7.31 -9.30 -1.32
CA VAL A 68 -8.57 -10.03 -1.60
C VAL A 68 -9.08 -9.76 -3.01
N GLN A 69 -9.10 -8.50 -3.44
CA GLN A 69 -9.57 -8.10 -4.77
C GLN A 69 -8.70 -8.73 -5.86
N PHE A 70 -7.39 -8.65 -5.71
CA PHE A 70 -6.45 -9.25 -6.66
C PHE A 70 -6.57 -10.78 -6.69
N GLN A 71 -6.71 -11.41 -5.51
CA GLN A 71 -6.91 -12.86 -5.42
C GLN A 71 -8.19 -13.33 -6.10
N VAL A 72 -9.30 -12.60 -5.93
CA VAL A 72 -10.57 -12.96 -6.58
C VAL A 72 -10.52 -12.70 -8.07
N ALA A 73 -9.97 -11.56 -8.48
CA ALA A 73 -9.83 -11.19 -9.89
C ALA A 73 -8.98 -12.20 -10.67
N HIS A 74 -7.87 -12.67 -10.10
CA HIS A 74 -6.89 -13.56 -10.73
C HIS A 74 -6.78 -14.92 -10.02
N ALA A 75 -7.90 -15.49 -9.58
CA ALA A 75 -7.91 -16.72 -8.80
C ALA A 75 -7.32 -17.93 -9.55
N ALA A 76 -7.29 -17.95 -10.87
CA ALA A 76 -6.69 -19.03 -11.64
C ALA A 76 -5.17 -19.09 -11.54
N SER A 77 -4.52 -17.93 -11.38
CA SER A 77 -3.05 -17.77 -11.40
C SER A 77 -2.42 -17.64 -10.01
N LEU A 78 -3.22 -17.70 -8.93
CA LEU A 78 -2.73 -17.58 -7.56
C LEU A 78 -2.86 -18.89 -6.79
N SER A 79 -1.99 -19.06 -5.78
CA SER A 79 -1.99 -20.19 -4.84
C SER A 79 -2.66 -19.86 -3.50
N GLY A 80 -2.76 -18.57 -3.14
CA GLY A 80 -3.36 -18.14 -1.89
C GLY A 80 -3.20 -16.66 -1.59
N ALA A 81 -3.82 -16.23 -0.50
CA ALA A 81 -3.71 -14.87 0.02
C ALA A 81 -3.62 -14.82 1.54
N ALA A 82 -2.92 -13.80 2.06
CA ALA A 82 -2.94 -13.45 3.47
C ALA A 82 -3.44 -12.02 3.66
N VAL A 83 -4.28 -11.82 4.68
CA VAL A 83 -4.93 -10.55 4.95
C VAL A 83 -4.74 -10.17 6.41
N ILE A 84 -4.15 -9.01 6.63
CA ILE A 84 -3.96 -8.42 7.95
C ILE A 84 -4.91 -7.22 8.04
N ALA A 85 -5.85 -7.26 8.96
CA ALA A 85 -6.81 -6.17 9.20
C ALA A 85 -7.45 -5.67 7.88
N GLY A 86 -8.07 -6.57 7.11
CA GLY A 86 -8.78 -6.27 5.86
C GLY A 86 -10.13 -6.96 5.80
N GLY A 87 -10.91 -6.70 4.77
CA GLY A 87 -12.28 -7.18 4.66
C GLY A 87 -12.61 -7.91 3.37
N PRO A 88 -13.88 -8.35 3.20
CA PRO A 88 -14.29 -9.16 2.09
C PRO A 88 -14.32 -8.40 0.76
N TYR A 89 -14.33 -9.15 -0.34
CA TYR A 89 -14.36 -8.66 -1.71
C TYR A 89 -15.45 -7.62 -1.93
N GLY A 90 -15.09 -6.45 -2.47
CA GLY A 90 -16.04 -5.40 -2.78
C GLY A 90 -16.77 -4.79 -1.58
N CYS A 91 -16.21 -4.89 -0.38
CA CYS A 91 -16.81 -4.41 0.88
C CYS A 91 -17.39 -3.00 0.78
N ALA A 92 -16.66 -2.06 0.20
CA ALA A 92 -17.09 -0.67 0.11
C ALA A 92 -18.16 -0.41 -0.98
N ALA A 93 -18.41 -1.37 -1.86
CA ALA A 93 -19.41 -1.29 -2.92
C ALA A 93 -19.31 0.01 -3.76
N GLY A 94 -18.10 0.56 -3.98
CA GLY A 94 -17.87 1.79 -4.73
C GLY A 94 -18.20 3.09 -3.96
N SER A 95 -18.35 3.00 -2.65
CA SER A 95 -18.69 4.13 -1.80
C SER A 95 -17.57 4.44 -0.81
N MET A 96 -17.04 5.66 -0.86
CA MET A 96 -16.08 6.14 0.13
C MET A 96 -16.68 6.13 1.55
N THR A 97 -17.95 6.46 1.68
CA THR A 97 -18.66 6.39 2.97
C THR A 97 -18.67 4.97 3.52
N SER A 98 -19.00 3.97 2.69
CA SER A 98 -18.96 2.57 3.11
C SER A 98 -17.54 2.11 3.42
N ALA A 99 -16.54 2.57 2.65
CA ALA A 99 -15.14 2.29 2.95
C ALA A 99 -14.75 2.79 4.34
N MET A 100 -15.16 4.03 4.69
CA MET A 100 -14.79 4.69 5.93
C MET A 100 -15.60 4.24 7.16
N PHE A 101 -16.87 3.85 7.00
CA PHE A 101 -17.78 3.65 8.15
C PHE A 101 -18.36 2.24 8.26
N THR A 102 -18.12 1.38 7.28
CA THR A 102 -18.59 -0.02 7.29
C THR A 102 -17.44 -1.00 7.16
N CYS A 103 -16.51 -0.74 6.25
CA CYS A 103 -15.36 -1.62 6.01
C CYS A 103 -14.16 -1.24 6.87
N SER A 104 -14.11 0.00 7.32
CA SER A 104 -13.14 0.50 8.28
C SER A 104 -13.79 1.55 9.18
N CYS A 105 -13.02 2.13 10.10
CA CYS A 105 -13.43 3.25 10.91
C CYS A 105 -12.33 4.31 10.90
N PRO A 106 -12.65 5.60 10.68
CA PRO A 106 -11.65 6.65 10.70
C PRO A 106 -10.96 6.70 12.06
N TYR A 107 -9.64 6.68 12.04
CA TYR A 107 -8.80 6.78 13.23
C TYR A 107 -7.78 7.89 13.04
N ASP A 108 -7.74 8.81 14.01
CA ASP A 108 -6.72 9.84 14.07
C ASP A 108 -5.69 9.48 15.15
N THR A 109 -4.43 9.47 14.77
CA THR A 109 -3.33 9.16 15.69
C THR A 109 -2.97 10.32 16.62
N GLY A 110 -3.70 11.44 16.56
CA GLY A 110 -3.53 12.59 17.47
C GLY A 110 -2.38 13.53 17.15
N GLU A 111 -1.49 13.16 16.24
CA GLU A 111 -0.39 14.04 15.83
C GLU A 111 -0.78 14.85 14.60
N GLY A 112 -1.19 16.10 14.79
CA GLY A 112 -1.57 17.01 13.72
C GLY A 112 -3.07 17.11 13.46
N ALA A 113 -3.89 16.75 14.45
CA ALA A 113 -5.32 16.96 14.42
C ALA A 113 -5.64 18.47 14.33
N GLY A 114 -5.80 18.95 13.09
CA GLY A 114 -6.48 20.21 12.82
C GLY A 114 -8.00 20.05 13.10
N PRO A 115 -8.84 21.02 12.66
CA PRO A 115 -10.30 20.98 12.85
C PRO A 115 -10.96 19.66 12.41
N VAL A 116 -10.32 18.91 11.50
CA VAL A 116 -10.75 17.59 11.02
C VAL A 116 -10.60 16.52 12.11
N GLY A 117 -9.59 16.58 12.97
CA GLY A 117 -9.39 15.59 14.05
C GLY A 117 -10.49 15.66 15.12
N THR A 118 -11.02 16.84 15.39
CA THR A 118 -12.17 17.02 16.29
C THR A 118 -13.44 16.43 15.66
N LEU A 119 -13.60 16.55 14.33
CA LEU A 119 -14.73 15.96 13.60
C LEU A 119 -14.64 14.42 13.59
N THR A 120 -13.44 13.82 13.46
CA THR A 120 -13.27 12.37 13.46
C THR A 120 -13.58 11.72 14.81
N SER A 121 -13.39 12.41 15.93
CA SER A 121 -13.78 11.89 17.25
C SER A 121 -15.31 11.77 17.39
N TRP A 122 -16.06 12.68 16.81
CA TRP A 122 -17.53 12.66 16.77
C TRP A 122 -18.02 11.57 15.79
N VAL A 123 -17.29 11.34 14.70
CA VAL A 123 -17.64 10.43 13.63
C VAL A 123 -17.37 8.95 14.02
N ARG A 124 -16.54 8.67 15.04
CA ARG A 124 -16.31 7.31 15.57
C ARG A 124 -17.60 6.62 16.01
N GLY A 125 -18.56 7.34 16.56
CA GLY A 125 -19.88 6.82 16.90
C GLY A 125 -20.74 6.41 15.69
N ALA A 126 -20.34 6.82 14.47
CA ALA A 126 -21.05 6.52 13.23
C ALA A 126 -20.56 5.25 12.51
N CYS A 127 -19.48 4.58 13.00
CA CYS A 127 -18.99 3.36 12.39
C CYS A 127 -20.00 2.23 12.57
N LEU A 128 -20.43 1.67 11.44
CA LEU A 128 -21.45 0.62 11.40
C LEU A 128 -20.79 -0.75 11.47
N GLN A 129 -20.91 -1.42 12.60
CA GLN A 129 -20.51 -2.82 12.72
C GLN A 129 -21.63 -3.71 12.19
N LEU A 130 -21.64 -3.93 10.87
CA LEU A 130 -22.61 -4.81 10.25
C LEU A 130 -22.34 -6.29 10.63
N PRO A 131 -23.39 -7.12 10.74
CA PRO A 131 -23.20 -8.55 10.94
C PRO A 131 -22.28 -9.17 9.87
N ALA A 132 -21.35 -10.02 10.30
CA ALA A 132 -20.39 -10.69 9.41
C ALA A 132 -21.07 -11.45 8.26
N THR A 133 -22.23 -12.07 8.55
CA THR A 133 -23.05 -12.74 7.54
C THR A 133 -23.57 -11.82 6.45
N LEU A 134 -23.94 -10.58 6.80
CA LEU A 134 -24.42 -9.60 5.83
C LEU A 134 -23.28 -9.10 4.93
N LEU A 135 -22.13 -8.78 5.49
CA LEU A 135 -20.96 -8.36 4.71
C LEU A 135 -20.47 -9.49 3.79
N ALA A 136 -20.41 -10.73 4.27
CA ALA A 136 -20.05 -11.89 3.47
C ALA A 136 -21.04 -12.13 2.31
N SER A 137 -22.34 -12.01 2.57
CA SER A 137 -23.38 -12.15 1.53
C SER A 137 -23.26 -11.06 0.45
N ARG A 138 -22.96 -9.81 0.84
CA ARG A 138 -22.69 -8.71 -0.12
C ARG A 138 -21.48 -9.01 -0.98
N ALA A 139 -20.40 -9.53 -0.39
CA ALA A 139 -19.19 -9.90 -1.12
C ALA A 139 -19.43 -11.05 -2.10
N ARG A 140 -20.24 -12.05 -1.72
CA ARG A 140 -20.65 -13.12 -2.62
C ARG A 140 -21.43 -12.58 -3.82
N LEU A 141 -22.43 -11.72 -3.60
CA LEU A 141 -23.17 -11.06 -4.68
C LEU A 141 -22.25 -10.20 -5.57
N ALA A 142 -21.32 -9.44 -4.99
CA ALA A 142 -20.33 -8.68 -5.75
C ALA A 142 -19.47 -9.58 -6.66
N THR A 143 -19.09 -10.77 -6.18
CA THR A 143 -18.37 -11.77 -6.96
C THR A 143 -19.23 -12.32 -8.11
N GLU A 144 -20.50 -12.60 -7.86
CA GLU A 144 -21.45 -13.05 -8.89
C GLU A 144 -21.69 -11.99 -9.96
N HIS A 145 -21.86 -10.73 -9.58
CA HIS A 145 -21.99 -9.61 -10.51
C HIS A 145 -20.74 -9.39 -11.36
N ASN A 146 -19.57 -9.64 -10.80
CA ASN A 146 -18.30 -9.52 -11.54
C ASN A 146 -17.88 -10.80 -12.27
N ALA A 147 -18.70 -11.84 -12.32
CA ALA A 147 -18.32 -13.17 -12.84
C ALA A 147 -17.73 -13.19 -14.27
N ARG A 148 -18.03 -12.18 -15.09
CA ARG A 148 -17.49 -12.04 -16.45
C ARG A 148 -16.17 -11.24 -16.51
N HIS A 149 -15.76 -10.64 -15.39
CA HIS A 149 -14.62 -9.73 -15.29
C HIS A 149 -13.56 -10.22 -14.28
N ILE A 150 -13.71 -11.44 -13.80
CA ILE A 150 -12.80 -12.12 -12.86
C ILE A 150 -12.64 -13.56 -13.29
N ASP A 151 -11.63 -14.23 -12.77
CA ASP A 151 -11.50 -15.66 -12.92
C ASP A 151 -12.67 -16.41 -12.24
N SER A 152 -12.88 -17.67 -12.64
CA SER A 152 -13.88 -18.49 -11.96
C SER A 152 -13.62 -18.58 -10.46
N PRO A 153 -14.54 -18.13 -9.59
CA PRO A 153 -14.38 -18.19 -8.13
C PRO A 153 -14.18 -19.61 -7.60
N ARG A 154 -14.49 -20.64 -8.40
CA ARG A 154 -14.19 -22.04 -8.06
C ARG A 154 -12.69 -22.28 -7.85
N ALA A 155 -11.84 -21.47 -8.46
CA ALA A 155 -10.39 -21.55 -8.28
C ALA A 155 -9.97 -21.28 -6.82
N LEU A 156 -10.70 -20.46 -6.08
CA LEU A 156 -10.44 -20.16 -4.65
C LEU A 156 -10.43 -21.43 -3.77
N ARG A 157 -11.17 -22.49 -4.14
CA ARG A 157 -11.26 -23.74 -3.37
C ARG A 157 -9.91 -24.43 -3.16
N ARG A 158 -8.94 -24.17 -4.01
CA ARG A 158 -7.59 -24.73 -3.90
C ARG A 158 -6.61 -23.81 -3.17
N HIS A 159 -6.99 -22.53 -2.91
CA HIS A 159 -6.12 -21.56 -2.26
C HIS A 159 -5.94 -21.83 -0.77
N ARG A 160 -4.78 -21.43 -0.26
CA ARG A 160 -4.57 -21.25 1.17
C ARG A 160 -4.87 -19.81 1.53
N VAL A 161 -5.55 -19.62 2.64
CA VAL A 161 -5.97 -18.31 3.14
C VAL A 161 -5.48 -18.15 4.57
N TRP A 162 -4.85 -17.02 4.86
CA TRP A 162 -4.41 -16.65 6.20
C TRP A 162 -5.01 -15.30 6.57
N LEU A 163 -5.68 -15.21 7.71
CA LEU A 163 -6.42 -14.03 8.14
C LEU A 163 -5.98 -13.63 9.54
N TYR A 164 -5.72 -12.34 9.73
CA TYR A 164 -5.30 -11.78 11.02
C TYR A 164 -6.13 -10.55 11.38
N SER A 165 -6.54 -10.47 12.66
CA SER A 165 -7.07 -9.25 13.26
C SER A 165 -6.58 -9.11 14.69
N GLY A 166 -6.39 -7.87 15.12
CA GLY A 166 -6.21 -7.52 16.52
C GLY A 166 -7.53 -7.10 17.17
N ASP A 167 -7.75 -7.47 18.43
CA ASP A 167 -8.97 -7.06 19.16
C ASP A 167 -8.91 -5.59 19.59
N ALA A 168 -7.71 -5.04 19.71
CA ALA A 168 -7.49 -3.62 19.98
C ALA A 168 -7.41 -2.76 18.70
N ASP A 169 -7.71 -3.32 17.52
CA ASP A 169 -7.72 -2.59 16.25
C ASP A 169 -8.92 -1.63 16.18
N PRO A 170 -8.70 -0.30 16.19
CA PRO A 170 -9.78 0.69 16.14
C PRO A 170 -10.17 1.07 14.71
N VAL A 171 -9.45 0.55 13.69
CA VAL A 171 -9.65 0.91 12.28
C VAL A 171 -10.43 -0.16 11.53
N VAL A 172 -9.96 -1.40 11.56
CA VAL A 172 -10.68 -2.53 10.93
C VAL A 172 -11.08 -3.50 12.03
N PHE A 173 -12.33 -3.38 12.47
CA PHE A 173 -12.86 -4.19 13.56
C PHE A 173 -12.76 -5.69 13.25
N PRO A 174 -12.50 -6.54 14.24
CA PRO A 174 -12.43 -8.00 14.08
C PRO A 174 -13.62 -8.60 13.32
N GLY A 175 -14.83 -8.07 13.50
CA GLY A 175 -16.03 -8.51 12.80
C GLY A 175 -15.98 -8.35 11.27
N VAL A 176 -15.18 -7.42 10.76
CA VAL A 176 -14.96 -7.27 9.31
C VAL A 176 -14.07 -8.40 8.78
N VAL A 177 -13.07 -8.82 9.56
CA VAL A 177 -12.23 -9.98 9.21
C VAL A 177 -13.00 -11.30 9.39
N ASP A 178 -13.93 -11.39 10.35
CA ASP A 178 -14.83 -12.52 10.50
C ASP A 178 -15.79 -12.62 9.28
N ALA A 179 -16.23 -11.48 8.74
CA ALA A 179 -16.95 -11.44 7.48
C ALA A 179 -16.13 -11.95 6.28
N LEU A 180 -14.84 -11.65 6.26
CA LEU A 180 -13.92 -12.15 5.24
C LEU A 180 -13.74 -13.67 5.36
N GLU A 181 -13.58 -14.22 6.57
CA GLU A 181 -13.52 -15.66 6.79
C GLU A 181 -14.80 -16.32 6.27
N ARG A 182 -15.96 -15.77 6.64
CA ARG A 182 -17.26 -16.25 6.18
C ARG A 182 -17.39 -16.21 4.67
N PHE A 183 -16.93 -15.16 4.02
CA PHE A 183 -16.89 -15.06 2.55
C PHE A 183 -16.12 -16.24 1.94
N TYR A 184 -14.93 -16.58 2.44
CA TYR A 184 -14.18 -17.73 1.92
C TYR A 184 -14.89 -19.07 2.14
N VAL A 185 -15.56 -19.24 3.28
CA VAL A 185 -16.39 -20.44 3.54
C VAL A 185 -17.54 -20.51 2.53
N ASP A 186 -18.20 -19.39 2.26
CA ASP A 186 -19.29 -19.30 1.28
C ASP A 186 -18.79 -19.57 -0.15
N MET A 187 -17.55 -19.16 -0.49
CA MET A 187 -16.87 -19.52 -1.75
C MET A 187 -16.38 -20.98 -1.78
N LYS A 188 -16.67 -21.77 -0.74
CA LYS A 188 -16.33 -23.19 -0.64
C LYS A 188 -14.82 -23.45 -0.54
N VAL A 189 -14.06 -22.51 0.03
CA VAL A 189 -12.67 -22.78 0.46
C VAL A 189 -12.75 -23.78 1.62
N PRO A 190 -12.07 -24.92 1.56
CA PRO A 190 -12.09 -25.89 2.65
C PRO A 190 -11.54 -25.30 3.96
N GLN A 191 -12.18 -25.54 5.10
CA GLN A 191 -11.78 -24.98 6.40
C GLN A 191 -10.30 -25.27 6.73
N ARG A 192 -9.77 -26.47 6.40
CA ARG A 192 -8.36 -26.81 6.58
C ARG A 192 -7.38 -25.95 5.77
N ARG A 193 -7.88 -25.14 4.85
CA ARG A 193 -7.10 -24.19 4.03
C ARG A 193 -7.25 -22.75 4.49
N ILE A 194 -8.07 -22.49 5.50
CA ILE A 194 -8.25 -21.18 6.12
C ILE A 194 -7.59 -21.21 7.49
N LYS A 195 -6.64 -20.31 7.73
CA LYS A 195 -6.04 -20.08 9.06
C LYS A 195 -6.48 -18.71 9.55
N ARG A 196 -7.22 -18.68 10.64
CA ARG A 196 -7.67 -17.45 11.32
C ARG A 196 -6.81 -17.25 12.55
N VAL A 197 -6.20 -16.07 12.65
CA VAL A 197 -5.43 -15.61 13.82
C VAL A 197 -6.15 -14.38 14.38
N ARG A 198 -6.39 -14.39 15.67
CA ARG A 198 -6.97 -13.27 16.41
C ARG A 198 -6.07 -12.99 17.60
N GLU A 199 -5.56 -11.76 17.68
CA GLU A 199 -4.59 -11.36 18.71
C GLU A 199 -5.27 -10.38 19.66
N PRO A 200 -5.46 -10.74 20.95
CA PRO A 200 -6.27 -9.95 21.88
C PRO A 200 -5.81 -8.49 22.04
N ASP A 201 -4.50 -8.25 22.10
CA ASP A 201 -3.95 -6.94 22.42
C ASP A 201 -3.35 -6.21 21.21
N ALA A 202 -3.59 -6.69 19.98
CA ALA A 202 -2.98 -6.07 18.80
C ALA A 202 -3.82 -4.91 18.27
N GLY A 203 -3.16 -3.78 17.98
CA GLY A 203 -3.70 -2.64 17.28
C GLY A 203 -3.64 -2.80 15.76
N HIS A 204 -3.95 -1.71 15.04
CA HIS A 204 -3.94 -1.69 13.57
C HIS A 204 -2.52 -1.54 13.02
N ALA A 205 -1.80 -2.64 12.87
CA ALA A 205 -0.43 -2.66 12.37
C ALA A 205 -0.02 -4.04 11.84
N MET A 206 1.11 -4.08 11.14
CA MET A 206 1.82 -5.32 10.81
C MET A 206 2.47 -5.88 12.09
N PRO A 207 2.12 -7.10 12.54
CA PRO A 207 2.75 -7.69 13.72
C PRO A 207 4.11 -8.28 13.35
N THR A 208 5.12 -8.00 14.17
CA THR A 208 6.49 -8.54 14.02
C THR A 208 6.94 -9.31 15.26
N ALA A 209 8.00 -10.12 15.08
CA ALA A 209 8.60 -10.90 16.18
C ALA A 209 9.29 -10.02 17.23
N ASP A 210 9.52 -8.75 16.93
CA ASP A 210 10.19 -7.83 17.84
C ASP A 210 9.38 -7.62 19.13
N THR A 211 10.07 -7.15 20.16
CA THR A 211 9.43 -6.74 21.41
C THR A 211 9.04 -5.28 21.34
N GLY A 212 7.80 -4.94 21.70
CA GLY A 212 7.30 -3.57 21.66
C GLY A 212 5.85 -3.46 22.08
N GLU A 213 5.23 -2.33 21.74
CA GLU A 213 3.83 -2.07 22.02
C GLU A 213 2.95 -2.64 20.90
N CYS A 214 2.34 -3.79 21.12
CA CYS A 214 1.49 -4.46 20.12
C CYS A 214 0.15 -3.73 19.92
N SER A 215 -0.40 -3.09 20.95
CA SER A 215 -1.73 -2.48 20.94
C SER A 215 -1.83 -1.13 20.24
N VAL A 216 -0.71 -0.52 19.87
CA VAL A 216 -0.72 0.82 19.30
C VAL A 216 -1.16 0.84 17.83
N THR A 217 -1.82 1.95 17.47
CA THR A 217 -2.21 2.24 16.08
C THR A 217 -1.61 3.59 15.69
N ARG A 218 -0.35 3.57 15.27
CA ARG A 218 0.41 4.77 14.87
C ARG A 218 1.53 4.39 13.90
N PRO A 219 2.04 5.33 13.09
CA PRO A 219 3.22 5.08 12.27
C PRO A 219 4.40 4.55 13.10
N PRO A 220 5.17 3.63 12.52
CA PRO A 220 5.13 3.16 11.13
C PRO A 220 4.06 2.09 10.86
N PHE A 221 3.12 1.81 11.77
CA PHE A 221 2.12 0.73 11.70
C PHE A 221 2.79 -0.64 11.51
N ILE A 222 3.87 -0.84 12.23
CA ILE A 222 4.66 -2.07 12.34
C ILE A 222 4.95 -2.25 13.83
N ASN A 223 4.34 -3.24 14.46
CA ASN A 223 4.35 -3.38 15.91
C ASN A 223 5.15 -4.61 16.34
N GLY A 224 5.95 -4.45 17.39
CA GLY A 224 6.60 -5.55 18.09
C GLY A 224 5.59 -6.31 18.93
N CYS A 225 5.02 -7.38 18.40
CA CYS A 225 3.99 -8.20 19.04
C CYS A 225 4.53 -9.52 19.58
N ARG A 226 5.85 -9.80 19.47
CA ARG A 226 6.43 -11.14 19.68
C ARG A 226 5.75 -12.21 18.82
N PHE A 227 5.18 -11.79 17.72
CA PHE A 227 4.45 -12.63 16.76
C PHE A 227 4.95 -12.33 15.35
N ASP A 228 5.64 -13.27 14.72
CA ASP A 228 6.18 -13.10 13.36
C ASP A 228 5.08 -13.25 12.31
N GLY A 229 4.34 -12.18 12.06
CA GLY A 229 3.24 -12.19 11.10
C GLY A 229 3.67 -12.58 9.69
N ALA A 230 4.80 -12.06 9.21
CA ALA A 230 5.34 -12.40 7.89
C ALA A 230 5.73 -13.89 7.82
N GLY A 231 6.39 -14.40 8.85
CA GLY A 231 6.75 -15.81 8.93
C GLY A 231 5.55 -16.74 8.97
N GLU A 232 4.54 -16.39 9.79
CA GLU A 232 3.33 -17.19 9.92
C GLU A 232 2.54 -17.27 8.62
N LEU A 233 2.32 -16.14 7.95
CA LEU A 233 1.56 -16.10 6.70
C LEU A 233 2.31 -16.78 5.54
N LEU A 234 3.63 -16.53 5.40
CA LEU A 234 4.41 -17.10 4.29
C LEU A 234 4.55 -18.63 4.44
N ASN A 235 4.84 -19.14 5.63
CA ASN A 235 4.89 -20.59 5.87
C ASN A 235 3.51 -21.26 5.68
N TRP A 236 2.41 -20.54 5.95
CA TRP A 236 1.08 -21.05 5.66
C TRP A 236 0.79 -21.11 4.17
N LEU A 237 1.14 -20.05 3.43
CA LEU A 237 0.89 -19.96 1.99
C LEU A 237 1.83 -20.86 1.18
N HIS A 238 3.08 -21.03 1.62
CA HIS A 238 4.13 -21.81 0.97
C HIS A 238 4.65 -22.93 1.87
N PRO A 239 3.83 -23.97 2.14
CA PRO A 239 4.26 -25.05 3.03
C PRO A 239 5.42 -25.84 2.40
N THR A 240 6.50 -25.96 3.14
CA THR A 240 7.64 -26.79 2.78
C THR A 240 7.45 -28.25 3.19
N ARG A 241 8.12 -29.17 2.51
CA ARG A 241 8.23 -30.56 2.96
C ARG A 241 9.35 -30.62 3.98
N GLY A 242 9.06 -31.11 5.20
CA GLY A 242 10.03 -31.23 6.30
C GLY A 242 9.88 -30.15 7.37
N PRO A 243 10.92 -29.93 8.20
CA PRO A 243 10.88 -28.94 9.27
C PRO A 243 10.61 -27.53 8.73
N ARG A 244 9.91 -26.72 9.55
CA ARG A 244 9.69 -25.30 9.22
C ARG A 244 11.03 -24.59 9.06
N PRO A 245 11.27 -23.87 7.96
CA PRO A 245 12.48 -23.08 7.79
C PRO A 245 12.63 -22.04 8.91
N GLN A 246 13.86 -21.67 9.20
CA GLN A 246 14.16 -20.52 10.04
C GLN A 246 14.30 -19.28 9.15
N PRO A 247 13.95 -18.08 9.65
CA PRO A 247 14.13 -16.86 8.86
C PRO A 247 15.61 -16.65 8.56
N GLY A 248 15.92 -16.29 7.33
CA GLY A 248 17.27 -15.90 6.92
C GLY A 248 17.63 -14.48 7.37
N GLN A 249 18.80 -14.03 6.98
CA GLN A 249 19.20 -12.64 7.09
C GLN A 249 18.82 -11.91 5.78
N ALA A 250 18.01 -10.87 5.89
CA ALA A 250 17.70 -10.03 4.73
C ALA A 250 18.97 -9.31 4.24
N GLN A 251 19.14 -9.24 2.93
CA GLN A 251 20.26 -8.57 2.29
C GLN A 251 19.79 -7.24 1.68
N ASP A 252 20.37 -6.12 2.09
CA ASP A 252 19.93 -4.80 1.61
C ASP A 252 20.12 -4.65 0.09
N GLU A 253 21.18 -5.23 -0.47
CA GLU A 253 21.45 -5.24 -1.91
C GLU A 253 20.48 -6.12 -2.72
N ALA A 254 19.67 -6.94 -2.06
CA ALA A 254 18.62 -7.73 -2.70
C ALA A 254 17.33 -6.93 -2.91
N LEU A 255 17.15 -5.85 -2.14
CA LEU A 255 16.01 -4.93 -2.27
C LEU A 255 16.35 -3.84 -3.29
N ARG A 256 15.62 -3.78 -4.40
CA ARG A 256 15.87 -2.86 -5.51
C ARG A 256 14.61 -2.08 -5.86
N PRO A 257 14.73 -0.78 -6.17
CA PRO A 257 13.62 -0.04 -6.77
C PRO A 257 13.41 -0.51 -8.21
N PHE A 258 12.18 -0.40 -8.72
CA PHE A 258 11.86 -0.62 -10.13
C PHE A 258 10.85 0.42 -10.63
N ASP A 259 10.82 0.64 -11.94
CA ASP A 259 9.89 1.56 -12.61
C ASP A 259 8.50 0.91 -12.76
N GLN A 260 7.48 1.51 -12.15
CA GLN A 260 6.08 1.06 -12.25
C GLN A 260 5.36 1.61 -13.51
N ARG A 261 5.87 2.69 -14.10
CA ARG A 261 5.22 3.40 -15.22
C ARG A 261 4.94 2.52 -16.44
N PRO A 262 5.83 1.59 -16.87
CA PRO A 262 5.55 0.70 -18.01
C PRO A 262 4.38 -0.25 -17.80
N HIS A 263 3.98 -0.49 -16.54
CA HIS A 263 2.88 -1.39 -16.18
C HIS A 263 1.52 -0.69 -16.10
N ARG A 264 1.51 0.64 -16.16
CA ARG A 264 0.31 1.48 -16.01
C ARG A 264 -0.40 1.68 -17.35
N GLN A 265 -1.68 2.00 -17.28
CA GLN A 265 -2.44 2.38 -18.48
C GLN A 265 -2.17 3.84 -18.83
N THR A 266 -1.76 4.09 -20.07
CA THR A 266 -1.53 5.44 -20.57
C THR A 266 -2.83 6.27 -20.51
N GLY A 267 -2.73 7.47 -19.95
CA GLY A 267 -3.85 8.41 -19.86
C GLY A 267 -4.93 8.10 -18.81
N ALA A 268 -4.78 7.02 -18.03
CA ALA A 268 -5.66 6.73 -16.90
C ALA A 268 -5.00 7.08 -15.58
N PHE A 269 -5.78 7.61 -14.64
CA PHE A 269 -5.36 7.75 -13.25
C PHE A 269 -5.48 6.39 -12.54
N ASP A 270 -4.42 5.95 -11.90
CA ASP A 270 -4.38 4.68 -11.16
C ASP A 270 -3.96 4.87 -9.69
N GLY A 271 -3.44 6.04 -9.31
CA GLY A 271 -2.95 6.32 -7.97
C GLY A 271 -1.65 5.60 -7.62
N LEU A 272 -1.01 4.90 -8.56
CA LEU A 272 0.29 4.27 -8.32
C LEU A 272 1.41 5.31 -8.27
N ASP A 273 2.42 5.03 -7.46
CA ASP A 273 3.70 5.75 -7.47
C ASP A 273 4.47 5.43 -8.76
N ASP A 274 5.46 6.22 -9.12
CA ASP A 274 6.27 5.99 -10.31
C ASP A 274 7.24 4.82 -10.13
N SER A 275 7.60 4.49 -8.90
CA SER A 275 8.46 3.35 -8.58
C SER A 275 7.86 2.45 -7.50
N GLY A 276 8.26 1.18 -7.52
CA GLY A 276 8.00 0.19 -6.49
C GLY A 276 9.30 -0.50 -6.07
N TRP A 277 9.20 -1.54 -5.28
CA TRP A 277 10.34 -2.30 -4.78
C TRP A 277 10.20 -3.78 -5.09
N VAL A 278 11.32 -4.42 -5.40
CA VAL A 278 11.41 -5.87 -5.55
C VAL A 278 12.59 -6.39 -4.74
N TYR A 279 12.35 -7.43 -3.96
CA TYR A 279 13.36 -8.16 -3.22
C TYR A 279 13.65 -9.48 -3.95
N VAL A 280 14.89 -9.67 -4.41
CA VAL A 280 15.31 -10.86 -5.15
C VAL A 280 16.38 -11.59 -4.33
N PRO A 281 16.03 -12.69 -3.63
CA PRO A 281 17.00 -13.50 -2.90
C PRO A 281 18.17 -13.94 -3.76
N GLN A 282 19.35 -14.10 -3.17
CA GLN A 282 20.54 -14.54 -3.90
C GLN A 282 20.30 -15.86 -4.65
N ALA A 283 19.65 -16.82 -4.01
CA ALA A 283 19.31 -18.10 -4.61
C ALA A 283 18.41 -18.00 -5.85
N CYS A 284 17.59 -16.92 -5.93
CA CYS A 284 16.67 -16.69 -7.04
C CYS A 284 17.32 -15.98 -8.25
N ARG A 285 18.56 -15.52 -8.12
CA ARG A 285 19.31 -14.86 -9.19
C ARG A 285 19.99 -15.87 -10.13
N ALA A 286 20.23 -17.10 -9.66
CA ALA A 286 20.88 -18.14 -10.43
C ALA A 286 20.02 -18.56 -11.63
N GLU A 287 20.68 -18.94 -12.73
CA GLU A 287 20.00 -19.55 -13.86
C GLU A 287 19.36 -20.90 -13.45
N GLY A 288 18.14 -21.15 -13.93
CA GLY A 288 17.39 -22.35 -13.56
C GLY A 288 16.81 -22.37 -12.13
N ALA A 289 16.97 -21.29 -11.36
CA ALA A 289 16.35 -21.16 -10.05
C ALA A 289 14.82 -21.28 -10.15
N ARG A 290 14.22 -22.04 -9.24
CA ARG A 290 12.76 -22.25 -9.16
C ARG A 290 12.20 -21.52 -7.95
N CYS A 291 12.15 -20.20 -8.03
CA CYS A 291 11.60 -19.38 -6.96
C CYS A 291 10.12 -19.07 -7.19
N GLY A 292 9.37 -18.96 -6.09
CA GLY A 292 8.00 -18.44 -6.12
C GLY A 292 7.96 -16.92 -6.10
N LEU A 293 6.76 -16.37 -6.15
CA LEU A 293 6.50 -14.93 -6.06
C LEU A 293 5.49 -14.63 -4.95
N HIS A 294 5.81 -13.65 -4.13
CA HIS A 294 4.88 -13.10 -3.16
C HIS A 294 4.69 -11.60 -3.39
N VAL A 295 3.45 -11.14 -3.57
CA VAL A 295 3.13 -9.71 -3.74
C VAL A 295 2.64 -9.17 -2.41
N VAL A 296 3.20 -8.05 -1.96
CA VAL A 296 2.90 -7.43 -0.67
C VAL A 296 2.32 -6.04 -0.87
N PHE A 297 1.10 -5.82 -0.41
CA PHE A 297 0.40 -4.55 -0.44
C PHE A 297 0.48 -3.85 0.92
N HIS A 298 1.04 -2.65 0.96
CA HIS A 298 1.10 -1.83 2.18
C HIS A 298 -0.26 -1.26 2.57
N GLY A 299 -0.42 -0.76 3.80
CA GLY A 299 -1.61 -0.04 4.24
C GLY A 299 -1.65 1.43 3.82
N CYS A 300 -2.72 2.13 4.18
CA CYS A 300 -2.76 3.59 4.07
C CYS A 300 -1.63 4.22 4.89
N GLU A 301 -1.13 5.36 4.46
CA GLU A 301 -0.01 6.10 5.09
C GLU A 301 1.33 5.35 5.09
N GLN A 302 1.44 4.23 4.37
CA GLN A 302 2.65 3.40 4.28
C GLN A 302 3.29 3.35 2.88
N GLY A 303 2.72 4.04 1.89
CA GLY A 303 3.37 4.22 0.59
C GLY A 303 4.67 5.02 0.73
N GLN A 304 5.69 4.68 -0.06
CA GLN A 304 7.04 5.26 0.07
C GLN A 304 7.07 6.79 -0.01
N SER A 305 6.22 7.38 -0.84
CA SER A 305 6.14 8.84 -1.05
C SER A 305 5.20 9.54 -0.07
N PHE A 306 4.48 8.80 0.78
CA PHE A 306 3.53 9.39 1.72
C PHE A 306 4.23 10.28 2.74
N ARG A 307 3.66 11.49 2.96
CA ARG A 307 4.09 12.46 3.98
C ARG A 307 2.91 12.83 4.86
N ARG A 308 3.07 12.78 6.17
CA ARG A 308 1.99 13.13 7.11
C ARG A 308 1.58 14.60 7.05
N ARG A 309 2.54 15.49 6.78
CA ARG A 309 2.30 16.92 6.60
C ARG A 309 2.59 17.27 5.15
N LYS A 310 1.67 17.96 4.48
CA LYS A 310 1.91 18.48 3.14
C LYS A 310 3.12 19.42 3.16
N GLY A 311 4.09 19.12 2.32
CA GLY A 311 5.28 19.96 2.13
C GLY A 311 6.40 19.77 3.15
N ASP A 312 6.09 19.38 4.38
CA ASP A 312 7.07 19.24 5.46
C ASP A 312 7.06 17.85 6.08
N GLY A 313 8.20 17.30 6.31
CA GLY A 313 8.39 16.00 6.95
C GLY A 313 8.98 14.96 6.00
N GLU A 314 9.67 14.00 6.60
CA GLU A 314 10.28 12.89 5.88
C GLU A 314 9.19 11.99 5.26
N PRO A 315 9.40 11.52 4.01
CA PRO A 315 8.51 10.52 3.42
C PRO A 315 8.53 9.24 4.25
N TYR A 316 7.48 8.44 4.14
CA TYR A 316 7.42 7.14 4.79
C TYR A 316 8.60 6.24 4.37
N GLY A 317 9.02 6.33 3.09
CA GLY A 317 10.20 5.63 2.58
C GLY A 317 10.03 4.12 2.57
N THR A 318 11.13 3.42 2.86
CA THR A 318 11.20 1.96 2.80
C THR A 318 10.80 1.24 4.10
N ARG A 319 10.23 1.95 5.08
CA ARG A 319 9.93 1.38 6.40
C ARG A 319 9.11 0.09 6.34
N TYR A 320 8.07 0.04 5.47
CA TYR A 320 7.26 -1.16 5.33
C TYR A 320 8.01 -2.28 4.61
N VAL A 321 8.67 -2.00 3.49
CA VAL A 321 9.36 -3.00 2.68
C VAL A 321 10.55 -3.63 3.40
N GLN A 322 11.17 -2.90 4.33
CA GLN A 322 12.28 -3.41 5.15
C GLN A 322 11.81 -3.97 6.50
N GLY A 323 10.85 -3.30 7.16
CA GLY A 323 10.47 -3.58 8.54
C GLY A 323 9.36 -4.62 8.72
N ALA A 324 8.56 -4.92 7.68
CA ALA A 324 7.44 -5.86 7.81
C ALA A 324 7.83 -7.34 7.90
N GLY A 325 9.13 -7.67 7.80
CA GLY A 325 9.67 -9.00 8.05
C GLY A 325 9.70 -9.96 6.85
N TYR A 326 9.11 -9.59 5.71
CA TYR A 326 9.01 -10.48 4.54
C TYR A 326 10.36 -10.89 3.95
N ASN A 327 11.33 -9.98 3.87
CA ASN A 327 12.62 -10.21 3.20
C ASN A 327 13.42 -11.34 3.85
N ARG A 328 13.37 -11.45 5.17
CA ARG A 328 14.03 -12.56 5.92
C ARG A 328 13.45 -13.92 5.55
N TRP A 329 12.14 -13.99 5.34
CA TRP A 329 11.47 -15.22 4.94
C TRP A 329 11.58 -15.48 3.45
N ALA A 330 11.73 -14.44 2.63
CA ALA A 330 12.02 -14.55 1.21
C ALA A 330 13.32 -15.36 0.97
N GLU A 331 14.39 -15.07 1.73
CA GLU A 331 15.63 -15.85 1.67
C GLU A 331 15.41 -17.32 2.04
N ALA A 332 14.68 -17.58 3.13
CA ALA A 332 14.47 -18.93 3.65
C ALA A 332 13.56 -19.81 2.76
N LEU A 333 12.62 -19.19 2.04
CA LEU A 333 11.60 -19.89 1.27
C LEU A 333 11.84 -19.87 -0.25
N GLY A 334 12.88 -19.18 -0.73
CA GLY A 334 13.14 -18.99 -2.14
C GLY A 334 11.99 -18.23 -2.82
N LEU A 335 11.58 -17.11 -2.24
CA LEU A 335 10.50 -16.26 -2.76
C LEU A 335 11.03 -14.91 -3.19
N VAL A 336 10.78 -14.51 -4.43
CA VAL A 336 10.88 -13.10 -4.83
C VAL A 336 9.70 -12.36 -4.20
N VAL A 337 9.96 -11.19 -3.61
CA VAL A 337 8.89 -10.37 -3.01
C VAL A 337 8.74 -9.08 -3.80
N LEU A 338 7.55 -8.84 -4.32
CA LEU A 338 7.17 -7.64 -5.05
C LEU A 338 6.37 -6.72 -4.13
N TYR A 339 6.77 -5.45 -4.04
CA TYR A 339 6.14 -4.41 -3.26
C TYR A 339 5.67 -3.26 -4.16
N PRO A 340 4.55 -3.38 -4.85
CA PRO A 340 3.98 -2.26 -5.59
C PRO A 340 3.65 -1.11 -4.64
N GLN A 341 3.71 0.13 -5.14
CA GLN A 341 3.52 1.33 -4.33
C GLN A 341 2.39 2.18 -4.87
N VAL A 342 1.55 2.71 -3.97
CA VAL A 342 0.57 3.76 -4.28
C VAL A 342 0.97 5.06 -3.61
N ARG A 343 0.56 6.17 -4.22
CA ARG A 343 0.80 7.53 -3.70
C ARG A 343 -0.48 8.19 -3.24
N ALA A 344 -0.35 9.15 -2.35
CA ALA A 344 -1.47 10.01 -1.98
C ALA A 344 -1.86 10.94 -3.13
N SER A 345 -3.14 11.28 -3.20
CA SER A 345 -3.67 12.28 -4.13
C SER A 345 -4.80 13.07 -3.47
N ASP A 346 -4.88 14.37 -3.78
CA ASP A 346 -5.93 15.25 -3.25
C ASP A 346 -7.19 15.26 -4.11
N GLY A 347 -7.15 14.56 -5.25
CA GLY A 347 -8.21 14.60 -6.24
C GLY A 347 -8.31 15.94 -6.96
N VAL A 348 -9.31 16.05 -7.81
CA VAL A 348 -9.74 17.29 -8.42
C VAL A 348 -11.06 17.68 -7.77
N ALA A 349 -11.17 18.87 -7.21
CA ALA A 349 -12.34 19.31 -6.44
C ALA A 349 -13.67 19.17 -7.20
N SER A 350 -13.64 19.34 -8.54
CA SER A 350 -14.80 19.18 -9.43
C SER A 350 -15.18 17.71 -9.68
N GLU A 351 -14.32 16.77 -9.34
CA GLU A 351 -14.52 15.33 -9.62
C GLU A 351 -14.61 14.49 -8.34
N PHE A 352 -14.73 15.13 -7.17
CA PHE A 352 -14.84 14.42 -5.89
C PHE A 352 -15.98 13.38 -5.93
N PRO A 353 -15.79 12.13 -5.42
CA PRO A 353 -14.61 11.60 -4.71
C PRO A 353 -13.53 10.97 -5.60
N HIS A 354 -13.54 11.21 -6.92
CA HIS A 354 -12.56 10.66 -7.84
C HIS A 354 -11.16 11.20 -7.55
N GLN A 355 -10.18 10.33 -7.74
CA GLN A 355 -8.77 10.62 -7.51
C GLN A 355 -8.47 11.12 -6.09
N TYR A 356 -9.47 11.15 -5.18
CA TYR A 356 -9.29 11.58 -3.80
C TYR A 356 -8.81 10.42 -2.92
N ASN A 357 -7.52 10.43 -2.62
CA ASN A 357 -6.83 9.42 -1.83
C ASN A 357 -5.73 10.07 -0.96
N PRO A 358 -6.08 10.94 0.00
CA PRO A 358 -5.11 11.74 0.74
C PRO A 358 -4.17 10.91 1.61
N LYS A 359 -4.52 9.65 1.90
CA LYS A 359 -3.73 8.74 2.73
C LYS A 359 -2.93 7.70 1.94
N GLY A 360 -2.93 7.76 0.61
CA GLY A 360 -2.20 6.80 -0.23
C GLY A 360 -2.63 5.35 0.02
N CYS A 361 -3.93 5.11 0.11
CA CYS A 361 -4.51 3.78 0.27
C CYS A 361 -4.59 3.06 -1.08
N TRP A 362 -4.56 1.74 -1.08
CA TRP A 362 -4.99 0.94 -2.25
C TRP A 362 -6.48 1.17 -2.53
N ASP A 363 -6.86 1.08 -3.80
CA ASP A 363 -8.26 1.32 -4.19
C ASP A 363 -9.17 0.14 -3.81
N PHE A 364 -10.02 0.39 -2.82
CA PHE A 364 -11.09 -0.55 -2.43
C PHE A 364 -12.46 0.12 -2.39
N TRP A 365 -12.57 1.36 -2.92
CA TRP A 365 -13.85 2.09 -3.03
C TRP A 365 -14.09 2.73 -4.40
N GLY A 366 -13.13 2.71 -5.34
CA GLY A 366 -13.31 3.16 -6.72
C GLY A 366 -12.71 4.53 -7.05
N TYR A 367 -11.79 5.06 -6.25
CA TYR A 367 -11.19 6.37 -6.52
C TYR A 367 -10.30 6.41 -7.78
N SER A 368 -9.78 5.27 -8.21
CA SER A 368 -8.95 5.16 -9.41
C SER A 368 -9.76 5.05 -10.72
N LEU A 369 -11.08 4.93 -10.60
CA LEU A 369 -11.97 4.82 -11.75
C LEU A 369 -12.41 6.20 -12.27
N PRO A 370 -12.76 6.33 -13.57
CA PRO A 370 -13.41 7.52 -14.08
C PRO A 370 -14.77 7.79 -13.40
N SER A 371 -15.17 9.05 -13.29
CA SER A 371 -16.45 9.46 -12.68
C SER A 371 -17.66 8.77 -13.27
N SER A 372 -17.64 8.52 -14.59
CA SER A 372 -18.71 7.81 -15.29
C SER A 372 -18.87 6.33 -14.88
N ALA A 373 -17.82 5.70 -14.34
CA ALA A 373 -17.86 4.29 -13.98
C ALA A 373 -18.49 4.02 -12.61
N THR A 374 -18.56 5.03 -11.73
CA THR A 374 -19.10 4.88 -10.37
C THR A 374 -20.63 4.96 -10.31
N SER A 375 -21.27 5.52 -11.32
CA SER A 375 -22.73 5.60 -11.39
C SER A 375 -23.42 4.29 -11.81
N ALA A 376 -22.65 3.29 -12.26
CA ALA A 376 -23.19 2.01 -12.77
C ALA A 376 -23.17 0.90 -11.70
N PHE A 377 -23.81 1.15 -10.55
CA PHE A 377 -23.90 0.16 -9.44
C PHE A 377 -24.69 -1.12 -9.74
N SER A 378 -25.24 -1.29 -10.92
CA SER A 378 -25.99 -2.50 -11.29
C SER A 378 -25.12 -3.72 -11.59
N GLY A 379 -23.79 -3.61 -11.58
CA GLY A 379 -22.88 -4.63 -12.12
C GLY A 379 -21.70 -5.05 -11.23
N GLY A 380 -21.75 -4.91 -9.91
CA GLY A 380 -20.65 -5.27 -9.00
C GLY A 380 -19.50 -4.22 -9.02
N PRO A 381 -18.54 -4.26 -8.06
CA PRO A 381 -17.52 -3.24 -7.88
C PRO A 381 -16.49 -3.25 -9.03
N PRO A 382 -16.49 -2.23 -9.92
CA PRO A 382 -15.59 -2.24 -11.08
C PRO A 382 -14.11 -2.12 -10.71
N TYR A 383 -13.79 -1.47 -9.59
CA TYR A 383 -12.41 -1.34 -9.08
C TYR A 383 -11.77 -2.66 -8.63
N ALA A 384 -12.56 -3.74 -8.50
CA ALA A 384 -12.11 -5.06 -8.09
C ALA A 384 -12.08 -6.08 -9.25
N ARG A 385 -12.22 -5.63 -10.49
CA ARG A 385 -12.17 -6.45 -11.71
C ARG A 385 -10.75 -6.59 -12.25
N GLN A 386 -10.53 -7.51 -13.17
CA GLN A 386 -9.24 -7.71 -13.85
C GLN A 386 -8.78 -6.48 -14.64
N ASP A 387 -9.72 -5.73 -15.20
CA ASP A 387 -9.48 -4.52 -15.99
C ASP A 387 -9.36 -3.24 -15.15
N ALA A 388 -9.58 -3.31 -13.83
CA ALA A 388 -9.40 -2.18 -12.93
C ALA A 388 -7.95 -1.67 -12.95
N PRO A 389 -7.71 -0.35 -12.91
CA PRO A 389 -6.39 0.22 -13.15
C PRO A 389 -5.28 -0.38 -12.29
N GLN A 390 -5.45 -0.47 -10.97
CA GLN A 390 -4.44 -1.02 -10.06
C GLN A 390 -4.30 -2.53 -10.17
N ILE A 391 -5.41 -3.27 -10.31
CA ILE A 391 -5.40 -4.73 -10.47
C ILE A 391 -4.62 -5.11 -11.74
N ARG A 392 -4.90 -4.43 -12.86
CA ARG A 392 -4.23 -4.69 -14.12
C ARG A 392 -2.73 -4.34 -14.08
N ALA A 393 -2.39 -3.20 -13.48
CA ALA A 393 -0.99 -2.79 -13.36
C ALA A 393 -0.18 -3.79 -12.53
N VAL A 394 -0.69 -4.22 -11.38
CA VAL A 394 -0.04 -5.24 -10.54
C VAL A 394 0.06 -6.57 -11.28
N LYS A 395 -0.98 -6.97 -12.04
CA LYS A 395 -0.91 -8.20 -12.84
C LYS A 395 0.19 -8.12 -13.90
N SER A 396 0.34 -6.98 -14.57
CA SER A 396 1.43 -6.74 -15.51
C SER A 396 2.82 -6.85 -14.86
N MET A 397 2.99 -6.35 -13.63
CA MET A 397 4.24 -6.51 -12.86
C MET A 397 4.51 -7.99 -12.53
N VAL A 398 3.49 -8.72 -12.11
CA VAL A 398 3.58 -10.16 -11.85
C VAL A 398 4.00 -10.92 -13.11
N ASP A 399 3.36 -10.61 -14.25
CA ASP A 399 3.66 -11.27 -15.53
C ASP A 399 5.08 -10.98 -16.00
N ALA A 400 5.59 -9.77 -15.79
CA ALA A 400 6.97 -9.42 -16.12
C ALA A 400 7.97 -10.29 -15.34
N LEU A 401 7.76 -10.51 -14.03
CA LEU A 401 8.62 -11.36 -13.21
C LEU A 401 8.52 -12.85 -13.56
N LEU A 402 7.35 -13.31 -14.04
CA LEU A 402 7.12 -14.69 -14.49
C LEU A 402 7.66 -14.96 -15.91
N SER A 403 7.91 -13.91 -16.68
CA SER A 403 8.39 -14.04 -18.06
C SER A 403 9.73 -14.75 -18.12
N PRO A 404 9.99 -15.52 -19.19
CA PRO A 404 11.30 -16.15 -19.41
C PRO A 404 12.42 -15.10 -19.35
N ARG A 405 13.57 -15.51 -18.84
CA ARG A 405 14.78 -14.66 -18.89
C ARG A 405 15.19 -14.44 -20.35
N PRO A 406 15.67 -13.24 -20.69
CA PRO A 406 16.13 -12.95 -22.06
C PRO A 406 17.36 -13.78 -22.44
#